data_da1a676ebb4047132c3ea89555fac56b
#
_entry.id   da1a676ebb4047132c3ea89555fac56b
#
_cell.length_a   1.000
_cell.length_b   1.000
_cell.length_c   1.000
_cell.angle_alpha   90.00
_cell.angle_beta   90.00
_cell.angle_gamma   90.00
#
_symmetry.space_group_name_H-M   'P 1'
#
loop_
_entity.id
_entity.type
_entity.pdbx_description
1 polymer ?
#
loop_
_entity_poly.entity_id
_entity_poly.type
_entity_poly.pdbx_seq_one_letter_code
_entity_poly.pdbx_strand_id
1 'polypeptide(L)'
;MDTPALPSADQWRQWGVDPAWSRTLDVGSHDGATHRWHVLERRPDSPEAPVGTVVCLHGNPTWSYLWQPLLERLGERWHVVAVDQLGMGFSDRLPAPRSYAERVRDLDDVVVALGLDGPLVMVGHDWGGAVVQGWAVAHGDRLAGLVLCNTGIAVPPGRRAPSLIRLAAAGPMTDLVCRRTRTFVDGTIALSGRRLAPHAGSALRAPYRRAEHRSAIRDFVADVPFDTSHPSSAAIADVAAQLPTVTAPALLVWGAADPVFDDSFALDLAARIPHADQHRFGAAGHLSPLETAVADVAGVIDTWLTERVLAPAAAAAAAPVPIDPGAAPTVAYVPTWAALEQLAGDDAVAFVDGATGATTSFHELHRKVMGIARGLGELGLQPGERVAMLVPPSVDLVAAVYAVWRAGGVTVVADRGLGLRGLGGAVRGARVDWVIGAPEALAAARLLRWAPGAYRIAAGPKPVMGAVATLDDLSRSSAVLPPAPGPDDPAAVLYTSGATGPAKGVRYRHHQLAAQRDALATTYGITRDDRLVAAFAPFALYGPALGIASTIPDVDVTKPGTLTAEALGAAAASVDATIVFASPAALANVVRTSNGPDARLARVRLALS
;
A
#
# COMPACT_ATOMS: atom_id res chain seq x y z
N MET A 1 -3.49 -42.87 -4.22
CA MET A 1 -4.70 -42.28 -4.83
C MET A 1 -4.40 -41.88 -6.27
N ASP A 2 -5.43 -41.80 -7.12
CA ASP A 2 -5.23 -41.47 -8.55
C ASP A 2 -4.85 -39.98 -8.68
N THR A 3 -3.65 -39.72 -9.21
CA THR A 3 -3.14 -38.36 -9.47
C THR A 3 -3.67 -37.90 -10.83
N PRO A 4 -4.11 -36.63 -10.99
CA PRO A 4 -4.59 -36.13 -12.27
C PRO A 4 -3.57 -36.30 -13.38
N ALA A 5 -4.01 -36.69 -14.57
CA ALA A 5 -3.17 -36.69 -15.75
C ALA A 5 -2.78 -35.26 -16.14
N LEU A 6 -1.54 -35.08 -16.57
CA LEU A 6 -1.07 -33.79 -17.06
C LEU A 6 -1.88 -33.33 -18.30
N PRO A 7 -2.05 -32.02 -18.47
CA PRO A 7 -2.66 -31.44 -19.66
C PRO A 7 -1.85 -31.77 -20.93
N SER A 8 -2.55 -31.81 -22.08
CA SER A 8 -1.87 -31.89 -23.37
C SER A 8 -1.10 -30.59 -23.66
N ALA A 9 -0.13 -30.65 -24.59
CA ALA A 9 0.60 -29.47 -25.03
C ALA A 9 -0.32 -28.33 -25.52
N ASP A 10 -1.41 -28.67 -26.20
CA ASP A 10 -2.38 -27.67 -26.68
C ASP A 10 -3.17 -27.05 -25.54
N GLN A 11 -3.51 -27.80 -24.49
CA GLN A 11 -4.16 -27.26 -23.30
C GLN A 11 -3.23 -26.30 -22.55
N TRP A 12 -1.94 -26.63 -22.40
CA TRP A 12 -0.95 -25.73 -21.82
C TRP A 12 -0.89 -24.40 -22.58
N ARG A 13 -0.75 -24.46 -23.91
CA ARG A 13 -0.72 -23.25 -24.75
C ARG A 13 -2.00 -22.42 -24.65
N GLN A 14 -3.18 -23.08 -24.59
CA GLN A 14 -4.47 -22.39 -24.38
C GLN A 14 -4.51 -21.59 -23.07
N TRP A 15 -3.75 -22.02 -22.06
CA TRP A 15 -3.66 -21.33 -20.77
C TRP A 15 -2.52 -20.34 -20.67
N GLY A 16 -1.81 -20.09 -21.77
CA GLY A 16 -0.66 -19.17 -21.79
C GLY A 16 0.59 -19.76 -21.12
N VAL A 17 0.69 -21.10 -21.02
CA VAL A 17 1.84 -21.79 -20.44
C VAL A 17 2.58 -22.54 -21.54
N ASP A 18 3.89 -22.33 -21.65
CA ASP A 18 4.72 -23.17 -22.51
C ASP A 18 4.74 -24.61 -21.95
N PRO A 19 4.37 -25.63 -22.74
CA PRO A 19 4.46 -27.02 -22.30
C PRO A 19 5.83 -27.45 -21.76
N ALA A 20 6.91 -26.80 -22.21
CA ALA A 20 8.26 -27.06 -21.76
C ALA A 20 8.51 -26.64 -20.29
N TRP A 21 7.67 -25.76 -19.75
CA TRP A 21 7.78 -25.36 -18.34
C TRP A 21 7.23 -26.42 -17.38
N SER A 22 6.35 -27.32 -17.87
CA SER A 22 5.74 -28.37 -17.06
C SER A 22 6.71 -29.54 -16.84
N ARG A 23 7.04 -29.81 -15.58
CA ARG A 23 7.98 -30.87 -15.21
C ARG A 23 7.46 -31.65 -14.00
N THR A 24 7.72 -32.95 -13.98
CA THR A 24 7.52 -33.80 -12.80
C THR A 24 8.84 -34.33 -12.30
N LEU A 25 8.95 -34.54 -10.99
CA LEU A 25 10.10 -35.14 -10.33
C LEU A 25 9.65 -36.01 -9.17
N ASP A 26 10.39 -37.09 -8.92
CA ASP A 26 10.18 -37.94 -7.76
C ASP A 26 11.09 -37.47 -6.62
N VAL A 27 10.49 -37.18 -5.45
CA VAL A 27 11.18 -36.61 -4.29
C VAL A 27 11.03 -37.54 -3.10
N GLY A 28 12.18 -37.95 -2.52
CA GLY A 28 12.20 -38.63 -1.22
C GLY A 28 11.77 -37.65 -0.14
N SER A 29 10.73 -37.97 0.61
CA SER A 29 10.13 -37.06 1.59
C SER A 29 10.54 -37.44 3.02
N HIS A 30 10.45 -36.47 3.93
CA HIS A 30 10.65 -36.61 5.37
C HIS A 30 9.75 -37.69 6.03
N ASP A 31 8.67 -38.15 5.38
CA ASP A 31 7.82 -39.26 5.83
C ASP A 31 8.36 -40.64 5.43
N GLY A 32 9.52 -40.69 4.75
CA GLY A 32 10.16 -41.90 4.28
C GLY A 32 9.59 -42.47 2.96
N ALA A 33 8.60 -41.79 2.37
CA ALA A 33 8.03 -42.16 1.07
C ALA A 33 8.67 -41.35 -0.06
N THR A 34 8.50 -41.82 -1.29
CA THR A 34 8.79 -41.04 -2.50
C THR A 34 7.48 -40.56 -3.09
N HIS A 35 7.37 -39.25 -3.32
CA HIS A 35 6.21 -38.63 -3.91
C HIS A 35 6.58 -37.97 -5.23
N ARG A 36 5.67 -38.07 -6.20
CA ARG A 36 5.82 -37.35 -7.46
C ARG A 36 5.27 -35.92 -7.30
N TRP A 37 6.14 -34.95 -7.58
CA TRP A 37 5.81 -33.54 -7.59
C TRP A 37 5.67 -33.04 -9.02
N HIS A 38 4.84 -32.04 -9.19
CA HIS A 38 4.74 -31.26 -10.41
C HIS A 38 5.17 -29.83 -10.13
N VAL A 39 5.92 -29.26 -11.05
CA VAL A 39 6.34 -27.86 -11.03
C VAL A 39 6.14 -27.22 -12.40
N LEU A 40 5.89 -25.92 -12.42
CA LEU A 40 6.14 -25.09 -13.58
C LEU A 40 7.48 -24.40 -13.38
N GLU A 41 8.44 -24.71 -14.24
CA GLU A 41 9.82 -24.23 -14.13
C GLU A 41 10.21 -23.49 -15.42
N ARG A 42 10.68 -22.25 -15.30
CA ARG A 42 11.24 -21.48 -16.40
C ARG A 42 12.63 -20.98 -16.03
N ARG A 43 13.57 -21.20 -16.93
CA ARG A 43 14.94 -20.67 -16.87
C ARG A 43 15.13 -19.67 -18.02
N PRO A 44 16.01 -18.67 -17.87
CA PRO A 44 16.40 -17.82 -18.98
C PRO A 44 16.94 -18.64 -20.16
N ASP A 45 16.55 -18.25 -21.36
CA ASP A 45 17.08 -18.83 -22.61
C ASP A 45 18.52 -18.37 -22.90
N SER A 46 19.03 -17.39 -22.14
CA SER A 46 20.39 -16.85 -22.26
C SER A 46 21.43 -17.89 -21.79
N PRO A 47 22.61 -17.95 -22.44
CA PRO A 47 23.74 -18.74 -21.95
C PRO A 47 24.33 -18.21 -20.64
N GLU A 48 23.95 -17.02 -20.22
CA GLU A 48 24.33 -16.44 -18.92
C GLU A 48 23.55 -17.10 -17.80
N ALA A 49 24.20 -17.25 -16.64
CA ALA A 49 23.54 -17.79 -15.46
C ALA A 49 22.37 -16.87 -15.04
N PRO A 50 21.26 -17.45 -14.52
CA PRO A 50 20.16 -16.66 -13.95
C PRO A 50 20.68 -15.70 -12.88
N VAL A 51 20.08 -14.51 -12.79
CA VAL A 51 20.45 -13.51 -11.75
C VAL A 51 20.07 -13.94 -10.34
N GLY A 52 19.27 -15.01 -10.20
CA GLY A 52 18.85 -15.63 -8.95
C GLY A 52 17.71 -16.60 -9.16
N THR A 53 17.23 -17.22 -8.06
CA THR A 53 16.14 -18.19 -8.09
C THR A 53 14.96 -17.71 -7.30
N VAL A 54 13.76 -17.81 -7.89
CA VAL A 54 12.46 -17.49 -7.28
C VAL A 54 11.64 -18.76 -7.16
N VAL A 55 11.25 -19.11 -5.94
CA VAL A 55 10.39 -20.26 -5.64
C VAL A 55 9.01 -19.75 -5.24
N CYS A 56 7.99 -20.17 -5.99
CA CYS A 56 6.62 -19.71 -5.82
C CYS A 56 5.73 -20.83 -5.28
N LEU A 57 4.99 -20.56 -4.20
CA LEU A 57 4.08 -21.51 -3.59
C LEU A 57 2.66 -20.97 -3.56
N HIS A 58 1.74 -21.72 -4.17
CA HIS A 58 0.31 -21.39 -4.24
C HIS A 58 -0.43 -21.79 -2.96
N GLY A 59 -1.67 -21.31 -2.83
CA GLY A 59 -2.57 -21.69 -1.75
C GLY A 59 -3.78 -22.51 -2.19
N ASN A 60 -4.80 -22.56 -1.35
CA ASN A 60 -6.00 -23.36 -1.55
C ASN A 60 -7.16 -22.52 -2.14
N PRO A 61 -7.80 -22.91 -3.26
CA PRO A 61 -7.67 -24.15 -4.03
C PRO A 61 -6.91 -23.99 -5.35
N THR A 62 -5.84 -23.21 -5.37
CA THR A 62 -5.08 -22.97 -6.58
C THR A 62 -4.00 -24.05 -6.81
N TRP A 63 -3.09 -23.84 -7.77
CA TRP A 63 -1.94 -24.66 -8.09
C TRP A 63 -0.89 -23.79 -8.79
N SER A 64 0.25 -24.29 -9.19
CA SER A 64 1.39 -23.52 -9.75
C SER A 64 1.01 -22.58 -10.89
N TYR A 65 -0.09 -22.84 -11.59
CA TYR A 65 -0.66 -21.94 -12.60
C TYR A 65 -0.98 -20.53 -12.06
N LEU A 66 -1.22 -20.38 -10.76
CA LEU A 66 -1.39 -19.06 -10.13
C LEU A 66 -0.24 -18.10 -10.47
N TRP A 67 0.94 -18.64 -10.69
CA TRP A 67 2.17 -17.91 -10.92
C TRP A 67 2.54 -17.76 -12.40
N GLN A 68 1.63 -18.12 -13.32
CA GLN A 68 1.88 -18.02 -14.76
C GLN A 68 2.36 -16.62 -15.20
N PRO A 69 1.75 -15.49 -14.75
CA PRO A 69 2.23 -14.17 -15.12
C PRO A 69 3.64 -13.86 -14.58
N LEU A 70 3.98 -14.43 -13.42
CA LEU A 70 5.30 -14.26 -12.82
C LEU A 70 6.37 -15.08 -13.55
N LEU A 71 6.05 -16.34 -13.94
CA LEU A 71 6.92 -17.14 -14.80
C LEU A 71 7.19 -16.43 -16.14
N GLU A 72 6.15 -15.86 -16.74
CA GLU A 72 6.27 -15.13 -18.01
C GLU A 72 7.15 -13.88 -17.86
N ARG A 73 6.93 -13.09 -16.81
CA ARG A 73 7.65 -11.84 -16.60
C ARG A 73 9.09 -12.03 -16.13
N LEU A 74 9.34 -12.85 -15.14
CA LEU A 74 10.65 -13.01 -14.53
C LEU A 74 11.55 -14.00 -15.26
N GLY A 75 10.98 -15.01 -15.92
CA GLY A 75 11.73 -16.15 -16.48
C GLY A 75 12.71 -15.79 -17.60
N GLU A 76 12.73 -14.54 -18.07
CA GLU A 76 13.76 -14.03 -18.99
C GLU A 76 15.10 -13.76 -18.27
N ARG A 77 15.09 -13.52 -16.97
CA ARG A 77 16.28 -13.14 -16.18
C ARG A 77 16.49 -14.06 -14.96
N TRP A 78 15.42 -14.55 -14.38
CA TRP A 78 15.41 -15.35 -13.17
C TRP A 78 15.12 -16.82 -13.48
N HIS A 79 15.68 -17.72 -12.68
CA HIS A 79 15.18 -19.08 -12.59
C HIS A 79 13.92 -19.09 -11.71
N VAL A 80 12.76 -19.33 -12.30
CA VAL A 80 11.46 -19.30 -11.60
C VAL A 80 10.90 -20.71 -11.50
N VAL A 81 10.58 -21.16 -10.29
CA VAL A 81 9.99 -22.45 -10.00
C VAL A 81 8.69 -22.26 -9.22
N ALA A 82 7.57 -22.61 -9.82
CA ALA A 82 6.26 -22.61 -9.17
C ALA A 82 5.86 -24.07 -8.85
N VAL A 83 5.70 -24.36 -7.57
CA VAL A 83 5.53 -25.73 -7.07
C VAL A 83 4.05 -26.04 -6.82
N ASP A 84 3.57 -27.21 -7.29
CA ASP A 84 2.29 -27.78 -6.87
C ASP A 84 2.47 -28.49 -5.53
N GLN A 85 1.84 -28.03 -4.47
CA GLN A 85 1.89 -28.69 -3.16
C GLN A 85 1.33 -30.11 -3.23
N LEU A 86 1.86 -31.03 -2.41
CA LEU A 86 1.34 -32.40 -2.35
C LEU A 86 -0.17 -32.42 -2.06
N GLY A 87 -0.88 -33.22 -2.81
CA GLY A 87 -2.35 -33.28 -2.81
C GLY A 87 -3.03 -32.27 -3.73
N MET A 88 -2.31 -31.29 -4.26
CA MET A 88 -2.83 -30.21 -5.10
C MET A 88 -2.24 -30.26 -6.52
N GLY A 89 -2.82 -29.45 -7.42
CA GLY A 89 -2.34 -29.38 -8.81
C GLY A 89 -2.20 -30.75 -9.47
N PHE A 90 -1.05 -31.02 -10.04
CA PHE A 90 -0.70 -32.29 -10.67
C PHE A 90 0.32 -33.11 -9.86
N SER A 91 0.63 -32.70 -8.61
CA SER A 91 1.40 -33.49 -7.65
C SER A 91 0.58 -34.65 -7.07
N ASP A 92 1.24 -35.62 -6.50
CA ASP A 92 0.63 -36.83 -5.95
C ASP A 92 -0.46 -36.51 -4.91
N ARG A 93 -1.51 -37.33 -4.92
CA ARG A 93 -2.58 -37.33 -3.92
C ARG A 93 -2.18 -38.18 -2.74
N LEU A 94 -2.23 -37.59 -1.54
CA LEU A 94 -1.81 -38.27 -0.31
C LEU A 94 -2.95 -39.08 0.32
N PRO A 95 -2.61 -40.22 0.99
CA PRO A 95 -3.59 -41.03 1.70
C PRO A 95 -4.06 -40.38 3.01
N ALA A 96 -3.26 -39.49 3.58
CA ALA A 96 -3.53 -38.78 4.83
C ALA A 96 -3.32 -37.28 4.66
N PRO A 97 -4.03 -36.44 5.44
CA PRO A 97 -3.81 -34.99 5.42
C PRO A 97 -2.43 -34.63 5.97
N ARG A 98 -1.88 -33.51 5.50
CA ARG A 98 -0.67 -32.88 6.03
C ARG A 98 -1.05 -31.78 7.00
N SER A 99 -0.37 -31.71 8.14
CA SER A 99 -0.37 -30.54 9.02
C SER A 99 0.48 -29.40 8.46
N TYR A 100 0.31 -28.20 8.98
CA TYR A 100 1.13 -27.04 8.61
C TYR A 100 2.64 -27.33 8.68
N ALA A 101 3.10 -27.93 9.79
CA ALA A 101 4.52 -28.24 9.97
C ALA A 101 5.06 -29.27 8.94
N GLU A 102 4.23 -30.23 8.53
CA GLU A 102 4.60 -31.18 7.47
C GLU A 102 4.69 -30.50 6.12
N ARG A 103 3.79 -29.55 5.80
CA ARG A 103 3.84 -28.78 4.55
C ARG A 103 5.09 -27.90 4.45
N VAL A 104 5.57 -27.36 5.57
CA VAL A 104 6.86 -26.63 5.60
C VAL A 104 8.02 -27.57 5.27
N ARG A 105 8.03 -28.80 5.81
CA ARG A 105 9.05 -29.82 5.50
C ARG A 105 8.91 -30.33 4.06
N ASP A 106 7.68 -30.53 3.57
CA ASP A 106 7.43 -30.91 2.18
C ASP A 106 8.03 -29.87 1.19
N LEU A 107 7.94 -28.56 1.52
CA LEU A 107 8.58 -27.50 0.72
C LEU A 107 10.11 -27.62 0.76
N ASP A 108 10.68 -27.92 1.91
CA ASP A 108 12.14 -28.11 2.02
C ASP A 108 12.62 -29.32 1.22
N ASP A 109 11.92 -30.46 1.33
CA ASP A 109 12.22 -31.69 0.57
C ASP A 109 12.27 -31.41 -0.95
N VAL A 110 11.29 -30.67 -1.49
CA VAL A 110 11.26 -30.36 -2.93
C VAL A 110 12.32 -29.32 -3.33
N VAL A 111 12.62 -28.34 -2.48
CA VAL A 111 13.71 -27.37 -2.72
C VAL A 111 15.07 -28.08 -2.81
N VAL A 112 15.33 -29.03 -1.91
CA VAL A 112 16.53 -29.86 -1.93
C VAL A 112 16.58 -30.74 -3.18
N ALA A 113 15.48 -31.42 -3.52
CA ALA A 113 15.42 -32.30 -4.69
C ALA A 113 15.58 -31.56 -6.03
N LEU A 114 15.22 -30.30 -6.08
CA LEU A 114 15.43 -29.41 -7.24
C LEU A 114 16.89 -28.92 -7.36
N GLY A 115 17.75 -29.18 -6.36
CA GLY A 115 19.13 -28.72 -6.33
C GLY A 115 19.26 -27.21 -6.21
N LEU A 116 18.36 -26.58 -5.46
CA LEU A 116 18.35 -25.14 -5.29
C LEU A 116 19.20 -24.76 -4.06
N ASP A 117 20.52 -24.85 -4.19
CA ASP A 117 21.47 -24.68 -3.07
C ASP A 117 21.83 -23.21 -2.74
N GLY A 118 21.58 -22.29 -3.66
CA GLY A 118 21.87 -20.86 -3.49
C GLY A 118 20.83 -20.10 -2.65
N PRO A 119 21.03 -18.79 -2.47
CA PRO A 119 20.03 -17.92 -1.87
C PRO A 119 18.75 -17.88 -2.70
N LEU A 120 17.58 -17.97 -2.04
CA LEU A 120 16.27 -18.09 -2.68
C LEU A 120 15.38 -16.88 -2.37
N VAL A 121 14.64 -16.44 -3.36
CA VAL A 121 13.47 -15.57 -3.15
C VAL A 121 12.24 -16.46 -3.01
N MET A 122 11.58 -16.39 -1.86
CA MET A 122 10.37 -17.16 -1.58
C MET A 122 9.14 -16.30 -1.82
N VAL A 123 8.24 -16.78 -2.66
CA VAL A 123 6.98 -16.09 -3.01
C VAL A 123 5.79 -16.97 -2.61
N GLY A 124 4.88 -16.46 -1.80
CA GLY A 124 3.75 -17.26 -1.33
C GLY A 124 2.42 -16.52 -1.36
N HIS A 125 1.34 -17.28 -1.62
CA HIS A 125 -0.03 -16.78 -1.63
C HIS A 125 -0.91 -17.70 -0.78
N ASP A 126 -1.85 -17.14 -0.02
CA ASP A 126 -2.80 -17.87 0.84
C ASP A 126 -2.04 -18.88 1.74
N TRP A 127 -2.40 -20.17 1.75
CA TRP A 127 -1.65 -21.22 2.47
C TRP A 127 -0.20 -21.32 2.04
N GLY A 128 0.11 -21.12 0.76
CA GLY A 128 1.50 -21.07 0.29
C GLY A 128 2.28 -19.94 0.95
N GLY A 129 1.63 -18.81 1.21
CA GLY A 129 2.22 -17.72 1.97
C GLY A 129 2.55 -18.10 3.41
N ALA A 130 1.65 -18.82 4.10
CA ALA A 130 1.93 -19.32 5.45
C ALA A 130 3.09 -20.32 5.46
N VAL A 131 3.15 -21.24 4.48
CA VAL A 131 4.21 -22.25 4.38
C VAL A 131 5.57 -21.62 4.07
N VAL A 132 5.67 -20.67 3.13
CA VAL A 132 6.95 -19.99 2.86
C VAL A 132 7.43 -19.15 4.03
N GLN A 133 6.55 -18.62 4.88
CA GLN A 133 6.94 -17.97 6.14
C GLN A 133 7.61 -18.94 7.10
N GLY A 134 7.08 -20.18 7.22
CA GLY A 134 7.71 -21.23 8.02
C GLY A 134 9.09 -21.62 7.48
N TRP A 135 9.22 -21.78 6.16
CA TRP A 135 10.50 -22.04 5.52
C TRP A 135 11.50 -20.89 5.72
N ALA A 136 11.05 -19.65 5.56
CA ALA A 136 11.88 -18.46 5.71
C ALA A 136 12.46 -18.30 7.12
N VAL A 137 11.68 -18.63 8.15
CA VAL A 137 12.15 -18.64 9.55
C VAL A 137 13.19 -19.73 9.78
N ALA A 138 12.97 -20.94 9.20
CA ALA A 138 13.88 -22.07 9.37
C ALA A 138 15.20 -21.92 8.57
N HIS A 139 15.21 -21.18 7.47
CA HIS A 139 16.31 -21.06 6.51
C HIS A 139 16.67 -19.59 6.21
N GLY A 140 16.74 -18.76 7.25
CA GLY A 140 17.03 -17.33 7.10
C GLY A 140 18.36 -17.00 6.42
N ASP A 141 19.36 -17.87 6.55
CA ASP A 141 20.66 -17.78 5.91
C ASP A 141 20.62 -18.03 4.38
N ARG A 142 19.58 -18.71 3.89
CA ARG A 142 19.33 -19.00 2.48
C ARG A 142 18.26 -18.08 1.86
N LEU A 143 17.67 -17.20 2.64
CA LEU A 143 16.60 -16.32 2.18
C LEU A 143 17.17 -15.04 1.59
N ALA A 144 17.04 -14.86 0.25
CA ALA A 144 17.42 -13.63 -0.45
C ALA A 144 16.30 -12.60 -0.44
N GLY A 145 15.04 -13.03 -0.34
CA GLY A 145 13.87 -12.16 -0.28
C GLY A 145 12.58 -12.93 0.00
N LEU A 146 11.60 -12.27 0.60
CA LEU A 146 10.30 -12.83 0.95
C LEU A 146 9.17 -12.00 0.35
N VAL A 147 8.34 -12.60 -0.49
CA VAL A 147 7.18 -11.95 -1.09
C VAL A 147 5.90 -12.65 -0.65
N LEU A 148 4.98 -11.91 -0.04
CA LEU A 148 3.73 -12.43 0.50
C LEU A 148 2.54 -11.76 -0.18
N CYS A 149 1.72 -12.55 -0.88
CA CYS A 149 0.54 -12.10 -1.61
C CYS A 149 -0.73 -12.61 -0.91
N ASN A 150 -1.62 -11.72 -0.46
CA ASN A 150 -2.91 -12.07 0.13
C ASN A 150 -2.86 -13.34 1.00
N THR A 151 -2.20 -13.28 2.13
CA THR A 151 -1.93 -14.40 3.05
C THR A 151 -2.00 -13.96 4.51
N GLY A 152 -1.74 -14.87 5.43
CA GLY A 152 -1.57 -14.61 6.86
C GLY A 152 -0.78 -15.74 7.50
N ILE A 153 -0.29 -15.53 8.73
CA ILE A 153 0.27 -16.60 9.56
C ILE A 153 -0.68 -16.94 10.70
N ALA A 154 -1.44 -15.98 11.17
CA ALA A 154 -2.42 -16.14 12.23
C ALA A 154 -3.62 -15.21 11.97
N VAL A 155 -4.72 -15.44 12.67
CA VAL A 155 -5.82 -14.48 12.69
C VAL A 155 -5.37 -13.25 13.48
N PRO A 156 -5.47 -12.03 12.90
CA PRO A 156 -5.02 -10.82 13.58
C PRO A 156 -5.71 -10.61 14.95
N PRO A 157 -5.02 -10.04 15.95
CA PRO A 157 -5.57 -9.81 17.27
C PRO A 157 -6.90 -9.06 17.25
N GLY A 158 -7.89 -9.55 18.03
CA GLY A 158 -9.23 -8.95 18.10
C GLY A 158 -10.13 -9.23 16.89
N ARG A 159 -9.68 -10.02 15.92
CA ARG A 159 -10.47 -10.44 14.76
C ARG A 159 -10.96 -11.89 14.89
N ARG A 160 -11.95 -12.23 14.10
CA ARG A 160 -12.37 -13.63 13.91
C ARG A 160 -11.92 -14.09 12.52
N ALA A 161 -11.64 -15.38 12.38
CA ALA A 161 -11.37 -15.99 11.09
C ALA A 161 -12.46 -15.63 10.07
N PRO A 162 -12.13 -15.47 8.78
CA PRO A 162 -13.07 -15.07 7.74
C PRO A 162 -14.33 -15.94 7.71
N SER A 163 -15.49 -15.31 7.58
CA SER A 163 -16.79 -16.01 7.68
C SER A 163 -16.97 -17.11 6.62
N LEU A 164 -16.44 -16.89 5.41
CA LEU A 164 -16.48 -17.88 4.32
C LEU A 164 -15.67 -19.13 4.68
N ILE A 165 -14.50 -18.97 5.29
CA ILE A 165 -13.64 -20.09 5.70
C ILE A 165 -14.27 -20.82 6.90
N ARG A 166 -14.80 -20.10 7.88
CA ARG A 166 -15.54 -20.71 9.00
C ARG A 166 -16.75 -21.54 8.55
N LEU A 167 -17.49 -21.03 7.56
CA LEU A 167 -18.63 -21.76 6.99
C LEU A 167 -18.15 -23.00 6.23
N ALA A 168 -17.10 -22.89 5.42
CA ALA A 168 -16.53 -24.04 4.68
C ALA A 168 -15.96 -25.10 5.63
N ALA A 169 -15.43 -24.72 6.79
CA ALA A 169 -14.88 -25.62 7.81
C ALA A 169 -15.93 -26.23 8.75
N ALA A 170 -17.22 -25.90 8.60
CA ALA A 170 -18.28 -26.31 9.52
C ALA A 170 -18.68 -27.78 9.34
N GLY A 171 -18.02 -28.71 10.04
CA GLY A 171 -18.38 -30.13 10.16
C GLY A 171 -18.63 -30.84 8.80
N PRO A 172 -19.83 -31.45 8.57
CA PRO A 172 -20.14 -32.18 7.34
C PRO A 172 -20.08 -31.34 6.06
N MET A 173 -20.24 -30.01 6.17
CA MET A 173 -20.16 -29.07 5.04
C MET A 173 -18.78 -29.05 4.40
N THR A 174 -17.72 -29.24 5.15
CA THR A 174 -16.33 -29.24 4.64
C THR A 174 -16.14 -30.30 3.56
N ASP A 175 -16.58 -31.54 3.82
CA ASP A 175 -16.46 -32.63 2.84
C ASP A 175 -17.36 -32.35 1.60
N LEU A 176 -18.58 -31.87 1.80
CA LEU A 176 -19.50 -31.57 0.71
C LEU A 176 -18.98 -30.45 -0.19
N VAL A 177 -18.60 -29.30 0.39
CA VAL A 177 -18.23 -28.09 -0.35
C VAL A 177 -16.82 -28.20 -0.96
N CYS A 178 -15.87 -28.78 -0.24
CA CYS A 178 -14.46 -28.81 -0.65
C CYS A 178 -14.09 -30.06 -1.46
N ARG A 179 -14.71 -31.23 -1.19
CA ARG A 179 -14.33 -32.51 -1.82
C ARG A 179 -15.41 -33.06 -2.76
N ARG A 180 -16.66 -33.31 -2.26
CA ARG A 180 -17.68 -33.98 -3.06
C ARG A 180 -18.18 -33.12 -4.23
N THR A 181 -18.25 -31.80 -4.04
CA THR A 181 -18.59 -30.84 -5.10
C THR A 181 -17.38 -29.97 -5.46
N ARG A 182 -17.49 -29.15 -6.52
CA ARG A 182 -16.49 -28.16 -6.89
C ARG A 182 -16.81 -26.77 -6.32
N THR A 183 -17.75 -26.68 -5.40
CA THR A 183 -18.27 -25.39 -4.91
C THR A 183 -17.16 -24.49 -4.38
N PHE A 184 -16.17 -25.03 -3.68
CA PHE A 184 -15.05 -24.25 -3.16
C PHE A 184 -14.15 -23.70 -4.30
N VAL A 185 -13.79 -24.54 -5.27
CA VAL A 185 -12.98 -24.12 -6.44
C VAL A 185 -13.75 -23.10 -7.29
N ASP A 186 -15.02 -23.41 -7.63
CA ASP A 186 -15.83 -22.54 -8.48
C ASP A 186 -16.17 -21.23 -7.77
N GLY A 187 -16.38 -21.24 -6.45
CA GLY A 187 -16.62 -20.06 -5.62
C GLY A 187 -15.40 -19.14 -5.58
N THR A 188 -14.21 -19.68 -5.38
CA THR A 188 -12.96 -18.88 -5.40
C THR A 188 -12.74 -18.23 -6.76
N ILE A 189 -12.96 -18.96 -7.86
CA ILE A 189 -12.86 -18.39 -9.21
C ILE A 189 -13.92 -17.30 -9.42
N ALA A 190 -15.15 -17.52 -8.96
CA ALA A 190 -16.24 -16.55 -9.10
C ALA A 190 -16.00 -15.24 -8.33
N LEU A 191 -15.32 -15.30 -7.18
CA LEU A 191 -14.94 -14.10 -6.41
C LEU A 191 -14.00 -13.17 -7.19
N SER A 192 -13.12 -13.71 -8.03
CA SER A 192 -12.25 -12.94 -8.92
C SER A 192 -12.93 -12.52 -10.23
N GLY A 193 -13.86 -13.35 -10.74
CA GLY A 193 -14.76 -13.04 -11.84
C GLY A 193 -14.07 -12.46 -13.08
N ARG A 194 -14.52 -11.26 -13.51
CA ARG A 194 -14.03 -10.57 -14.72
C ARG A 194 -12.60 -10.06 -14.63
N ARG A 195 -11.96 -10.11 -13.49
CA ARG A 195 -10.55 -9.72 -13.29
C ARG A 195 -9.58 -10.77 -13.83
N LEU A 196 -10.05 -12.01 -13.99
CA LEU A 196 -9.26 -13.11 -14.55
C LEU A 196 -9.31 -13.11 -16.08
N ALA A 197 -8.21 -13.56 -16.71
CA ALA A 197 -8.20 -13.86 -18.13
C ALA A 197 -9.24 -14.96 -18.46
N PRO A 198 -9.87 -14.96 -19.67
CA PRO A 198 -10.96 -15.89 -20.01
C PRO A 198 -10.63 -17.38 -19.81
N HIS A 199 -9.37 -17.76 -20.07
CA HIS A 199 -8.89 -19.15 -19.96
C HIS A 199 -8.50 -19.56 -18.52
N ALA A 200 -8.23 -18.60 -17.63
CA ALA A 200 -7.73 -18.90 -16.29
C ALA A 200 -8.69 -19.77 -15.47
N GLY A 201 -9.98 -19.55 -15.60
CA GLY A 201 -10.98 -20.37 -14.92
C GLY A 201 -10.95 -21.84 -15.33
N SER A 202 -10.64 -22.15 -16.60
CA SER A 202 -10.50 -23.54 -17.07
C SER A 202 -9.21 -24.18 -16.55
N ALA A 203 -8.11 -23.43 -16.52
CA ALA A 203 -6.83 -23.88 -15.99
C ALA A 203 -6.92 -24.20 -14.49
N LEU A 204 -7.50 -23.28 -13.69
CA LEU A 204 -7.69 -23.48 -12.25
C LEU A 204 -8.52 -24.72 -11.90
N ARG A 205 -9.49 -25.09 -12.74
CA ARG A 205 -10.34 -26.28 -12.55
C ARG A 205 -9.68 -27.59 -12.99
N ALA A 206 -8.66 -27.52 -13.84
CA ALA A 206 -8.14 -28.70 -14.54
C ALA A 206 -7.73 -29.86 -13.62
N PRO A 207 -6.96 -29.66 -12.52
CA PRO A 207 -6.55 -30.77 -11.66
C PRO A 207 -7.65 -31.24 -10.70
N TYR A 208 -8.83 -30.56 -10.64
CA TYR A 208 -9.86 -30.80 -9.61
C TYR A 208 -11.18 -31.35 -10.17
N ARG A 209 -11.12 -32.10 -11.27
CA ARG A 209 -12.33 -32.61 -11.95
C ARG A 209 -13.07 -33.67 -11.14
N ARG A 210 -12.36 -34.58 -10.47
CA ARG A 210 -12.93 -35.69 -9.68
C ARG A 210 -12.90 -35.37 -8.18
N ALA A 211 -13.76 -36.04 -7.41
CA ALA A 211 -13.85 -35.83 -5.95
C ALA A 211 -12.55 -36.20 -5.22
N GLU A 212 -11.93 -37.33 -5.62
CA GLU A 212 -10.65 -37.80 -5.07
C GLU A 212 -9.52 -36.81 -5.30
N HIS A 213 -9.56 -36.05 -6.40
CA HIS A 213 -8.56 -35.01 -6.70
C HIS A 213 -8.68 -33.76 -5.82
N ARG A 214 -9.77 -33.63 -5.06
CA ARG A 214 -10.04 -32.47 -4.19
C ARG A 214 -9.86 -32.76 -2.70
N SER A 215 -9.31 -33.92 -2.34
CA SER A 215 -9.15 -34.30 -0.93
C SER A 215 -8.32 -33.29 -0.17
N ALA A 216 -7.20 -32.83 -0.74
CA ALA A 216 -6.34 -31.84 -0.09
C ALA A 216 -7.03 -30.46 0.06
N ILE A 217 -7.95 -30.07 -0.84
CA ILE A 217 -8.74 -28.82 -0.68
C ILE A 217 -9.50 -28.86 0.65
N ARG A 218 -10.13 -30.00 0.96
CA ARG A 218 -10.79 -30.21 2.25
C ARG A 218 -9.79 -30.17 3.41
N ASP A 219 -8.63 -30.81 3.24
CA ASP A 219 -7.63 -30.96 4.29
C ASP A 219 -6.98 -29.62 4.64
N PHE A 220 -6.74 -28.73 3.67
CA PHE A 220 -6.28 -27.38 3.91
C PHE A 220 -7.31 -26.52 4.67
N VAL A 221 -8.60 -26.67 4.35
CA VAL A 221 -9.67 -25.97 5.09
C VAL A 221 -9.79 -26.52 6.51
N ALA A 222 -9.63 -27.83 6.68
CA ALA A 222 -9.67 -28.49 7.99
C ALA A 222 -8.44 -28.14 8.85
N ASP A 223 -7.29 -27.80 8.24
CA ASP A 223 -6.06 -27.45 8.95
C ASP A 223 -6.01 -25.96 9.41
N VAL A 224 -7.05 -25.17 9.15
CA VAL A 224 -7.14 -23.79 9.67
C VAL A 224 -7.37 -23.82 11.19
N PRO A 225 -6.45 -23.30 12.01
CA PRO A 225 -6.59 -23.34 13.46
C PRO A 225 -7.56 -22.23 13.93
N PHE A 226 -8.79 -22.61 14.26
CA PHE A 226 -9.77 -21.68 14.84
C PHE A 226 -9.60 -21.48 16.34
N ASP A 227 -8.88 -22.38 17.00
CA ASP A 227 -8.56 -22.32 18.42
C ASP A 227 -7.17 -22.92 18.72
N THR A 228 -6.70 -22.77 19.95
CA THR A 228 -5.37 -23.19 20.37
C THR A 228 -5.22 -24.71 20.55
N SER A 229 -6.31 -25.47 20.56
CA SER A 229 -6.29 -26.94 20.65
C SER A 229 -6.03 -27.63 19.31
N HIS A 230 -6.12 -26.89 18.20
CA HIS A 230 -5.86 -27.43 16.88
C HIS A 230 -4.40 -27.88 16.72
N PRO A 231 -4.11 -29.05 16.10
CA PRO A 231 -2.74 -29.59 15.98
C PRO A 231 -1.72 -28.63 15.36
N SER A 232 -2.12 -27.82 14.37
CA SER A 232 -1.24 -26.85 13.70
C SER A 232 -1.08 -25.53 14.44
N SER A 233 -1.87 -25.26 15.53
CA SER A 233 -1.83 -23.99 16.25
C SER A 233 -0.47 -23.66 16.85
N ALA A 234 0.19 -24.63 17.48
CA ALA A 234 1.49 -24.41 18.11
C ALA A 234 2.57 -24.06 17.08
N ALA A 235 2.65 -24.80 15.98
CA ALA A 235 3.65 -24.55 14.94
C ALA A 235 3.42 -23.20 14.22
N ILE A 236 2.16 -22.84 13.97
CA ILE A 236 1.80 -21.55 13.38
C ILE A 236 2.14 -20.39 14.33
N ALA A 237 1.85 -20.54 15.64
CA ALA A 237 2.16 -19.53 16.64
C ALA A 237 3.68 -19.34 16.82
N ASP A 238 4.44 -20.43 16.75
CA ASP A 238 5.89 -20.40 16.83
C ASP A 238 6.50 -19.65 15.65
N VAL A 239 6.09 -19.95 14.41
CA VAL A 239 6.52 -19.20 13.23
C VAL A 239 6.12 -17.73 13.31
N ALA A 240 4.89 -17.44 13.73
CA ALA A 240 4.41 -16.07 13.89
C ALA A 240 5.24 -15.24 14.90
N ALA A 241 5.72 -15.88 15.96
CA ALA A 241 6.60 -15.28 16.96
C ALA A 241 8.02 -15.04 16.43
N GLN A 242 8.48 -15.87 15.49
CA GLN A 242 9.82 -15.78 14.92
C GLN A 242 9.92 -14.89 13.67
N LEU A 243 8.81 -14.51 13.03
CA LEU A 243 8.83 -13.61 11.85
C LEU A 243 9.65 -12.32 12.05
N PRO A 244 9.69 -11.67 13.23
CA PRO A 244 10.56 -10.51 13.45
C PRO A 244 12.06 -10.78 13.31
N THR A 245 12.50 -12.05 13.30
CA THR A 245 13.91 -12.41 13.09
C THR A 245 14.29 -12.49 11.60
N VAL A 246 13.33 -12.45 10.69
CA VAL A 246 13.58 -12.39 9.25
C VAL A 246 14.20 -11.05 8.91
N THR A 247 15.45 -11.06 8.43
CA THR A 247 16.20 -9.85 8.06
C THR A 247 16.30 -9.61 6.55
N ALA A 248 15.99 -10.64 5.74
CA ALA A 248 15.97 -10.51 4.29
C ALA A 248 14.93 -9.49 3.84
N PRO A 249 15.14 -8.77 2.73
CA PRO A 249 14.13 -7.90 2.15
C PRO A 249 12.78 -8.59 2.03
N ALA A 250 11.70 -7.92 2.39
CA ALA A 250 10.36 -8.47 2.34
C ALA A 250 9.39 -7.53 1.61
N LEU A 251 8.42 -8.10 0.89
CA LEU A 251 7.39 -7.37 0.15
C LEU A 251 6.01 -7.98 0.44
N LEU A 252 5.07 -7.15 0.85
CA LEU A 252 3.65 -7.50 0.96
C LEU A 252 2.91 -6.97 -0.26
N VAL A 253 2.35 -7.86 -1.09
CA VAL A 253 1.53 -7.51 -2.26
C VAL A 253 0.08 -7.84 -1.98
N TRP A 254 -0.78 -6.83 -2.00
CA TRP A 254 -2.14 -7.00 -1.49
C TRP A 254 -3.24 -6.61 -2.45
N GLY A 255 -4.15 -7.52 -2.74
CA GLY A 255 -5.44 -7.26 -3.36
C GLY A 255 -6.46 -6.86 -2.31
N ALA A 256 -6.84 -5.59 -2.28
CA ALA A 256 -7.68 -5.03 -1.22
C ALA A 256 -9.14 -5.46 -1.25
N ALA A 257 -9.61 -6.01 -2.37
CA ALA A 257 -10.96 -6.55 -2.53
C ALA A 257 -11.05 -8.05 -2.15
N ASP A 258 -10.04 -8.59 -1.49
CA ASP A 258 -10.02 -9.97 -1.00
C ASP A 258 -10.98 -10.13 0.20
N PRO A 259 -12.01 -10.99 0.11
CA PRO A 259 -12.93 -11.22 1.22
C PRO A 259 -12.36 -12.18 2.29
N VAL A 260 -11.21 -12.82 2.03
CA VAL A 260 -10.56 -13.78 2.93
C VAL A 260 -9.43 -13.09 3.70
N PHE A 261 -8.46 -12.53 2.99
CA PHE A 261 -7.33 -11.80 3.60
C PHE A 261 -7.50 -10.31 3.38
N ASP A 262 -8.33 -9.68 4.22
CA ASP A 262 -8.53 -8.22 4.20
C ASP A 262 -7.25 -7.47 4.67
N ASP A 263 -7.26 -6.14 4.58
CA ASP A 263 -6.12 -5.30 4.97
C ASP A 263 -5.63 -5.54 6.42
N SER A 264 -6.44 -6.15 7.30
CA SER A 264 -5.99 -6.43 8.67
C SER A 264 -4.90 -7.50 8.74
N PHE A 265 -4.89 -8.44 7.78
CA PHE A 265 -3.81 -9.43 7.67
C PHE A 265 -2.52 -8.79 7.15
N ALA A 266 -2.61 -7.88 6.17
CA ALA A 266 -1.44 -7.12 5.71
C ALA A 266 -0.82 -6.31 6.84
N LEU A 267 -1.64 -5.64 7.65
CA LEU A 267 -1.19 -4.86 8.80
C LEU A 267 -0.58 -5.73 9.90
N ASP A 268 -1.11 -6.92 10.15
CA ASP A 268 -0.53 -7.89 11.11
C ASP A 268 0.85 -8.36 10.64
N LEU A 269 0.98 -8.71 9.36
CA LEU A 269 2.27 -9.11 8.77
C LEU A 269 3.28 -7.95 8.77
N ALA A 270 2.85 -6.73 8.44
CA ALA A 270 3.70 -5.55 8.51
C ALA A 270 4.17 -5.23 9.94
N ALA A 271 3.35 -5.51 10.95
CA ALA A 271 3.76 -5.38 12.34
C ALA A 271 4.79 -6.44 12.76
N ARG A 272 4.75 -7.65 12.16
CA ARG A 272 5.70 -8.73 12.42
C ARG A 272 7.00 -8.59 11.64
N ILE A 273 6.94 -8.01 10.43
CA ILE A 273 8.08 -7.75 9.54
C ILE A 273 8.11 -6.24 9.24
N PRO A 274 8.58 -5.40 10.19
CA PRO A 274 8.44 -3.93 10.08
C PRO A 274 9.19 -3.29 8.91
N HIS A 275 10.19 -3.97 8.36
CA HIS A 275 10.97 -3.52 7.21
C HIS A 275 10.36 -3.95 5.86
N ALA A 276 9.23 -4.67 5.86
CA ALA A 276 8.59 -5.09 4.63
C ALA A 276 8.04 -3.89 3.84
N ASP A 277 8.42 -3.82 2.57
CA ASP A 277 7.76 -2.93 1.61
C ASP A 277 6.32 -3.39 1.39
N GLN A 278 5.42 -2.48 1.04
CA GLN A 278 4.01 -2.80 0.85
C GLN A 278 3.50 -2.24 -0.48
N HIS A 279 2.83 -3.07 -1.25
CA HIS A 279 2.12 -2.65 -2.46
C HIS A 279 0.67 -3.14 -2.42
N ARG A 280 -0.28 -2.21 -2.59
CA ARG A 280 -1.71 -2.49 -2.45
C ARG A 280 -2.48 -2.15 -3.72
N PHE A 281 -3.12 -3.14 -4.32
CA PHE A 281 -4.02 -2.99 -5.46
C PHE A 281 -5.47 -2.85 -4.98
N GLY A 282 -6.06 -1.67 -5.14
CA GLY A 282 -7.40 -1.37 -4.63
C GLY A 282 -8.53 -2.21 -5.25
N ALA A 283 -8.39 -2.64 -6.50
CA ALA A 283 -9.41 -3.40 -7.25
C ALA A 283 -9.14 -4.92 -7.31
N ALA A 284 -7.95 -5.38 -6.94
CA ALA A 284 -7.61 -6.79 -6.96
C ALA A 284 -8.21 -7.53 -5.75
N GLY A 285 -8.59 -8.78 -5.96
CA GLY A 285 -9.14 -9.66 -4.94
C GLY A 285 -8.18 -10.74 -4.50
N HIS A 286 -8.75 -11.91 -4.14
CA HIS A 286 -7.99 -13.03 -3.58
C HIS A 286 -6.97 -13.63 -4.55
N LEU A 287 -7.29 -13.76 -5.84
CA LEU A 287 -6.38 -14.30 -6.85
C LEU A 287 -5.53 -13.19 -7.50
N SER A 288 -5.08 -12.21 -6.72
CA SER A 288 -4.34 -11.04 -7.20
C SER A 288 -3.22 -11.34 -8.18
N PRO A 289 -2.42 -12.44 -8.08
CA PRO A 289 -1.38 -12.76 -9.05
C PRO A 289 -1.91 -13.07 -10.47
N LEU A 290 -3.16 -13.52 -10.60
CA LEU A 290 -3.83 -13.82 -11.88
C LEU A 290 -4.80 -12.73 -12.34
N GLU A 291 -5.11 -11.74 -11.52
CA GLU A 291 -6.07 -10.68 -11.82
C GLU A 291 -5.42 -9.54 -12.65
N THR A 292 -4.71 -9.90 -13.72
CA THR A 292 -3.87 -9.01 -14.53
C THR A 292 -4.60 -7.84 -15.17
N ALA A 293 -5.93 -7.89 -15.25
CA ALA A 293 -6.76 -6.77 -15.71
C ALA A 293 -6.80 -5.57 -14.73
N VAL A 294 -6.48 -5.80 -13.45
CA VAL A 294 -6.58 -4.79 -12.38
C VAL A 294 -5.35 -4.70 -11.50
N ALA A 295 -4.37 -5.63 -11.65
CA ALA A 295 -3.17 -5.71 -10.83
C ALA A 295 -1.99 -6.24 -11.64
N ASP A 296 -0.91 -5.48 -11.73
CA ASP A 296 0.38 -5.96 -12.29
C ASP A 296 1.28 -6.45 -11.15
N VAL A 297 0.88 -7.55 -10.52
CA VAL A 297 1.65 -8.17 -9.41
C VAL A 297 3.03 -8.59 -9.88
N ALA A 298 3.13 -9.16 -11.08
CA ALA A 298 4.40 -9.61 -11.64
C ALA A 298 5.37 -8.45 -11.90
N GLY A 299 4.89 -7.31 -12.40
CA GLY A 299 5.69 -6.11 -12.62
C GLY A 299 6.16 -5.48 -11.30
N VAL A 300 5.30 -5.45 -10.27
CA VAL A 300 5.69 -4.96 -8.93
C VAL A 300 6.79 -5.83 -8.32
N ILE A 301 6.66 -7.16 -8.40
CA ILE A 301 7.67 -8.08 -7.89
C ILE A 301 8.98 -7.94 -8.66
N ASP A 302 8.95 -7.84 -9.99
CA ASP A 302 10.15 -7.66 -10.84
C ASP A 302 10.91 -6.38 -10.49
N THR A 303 10.19 -5.26 -10.37
CA THR A 303 10.78 -3.98 -9.95
C THR A 303 11.41 -4.09 -8.56
N TRP A 304 10.67 -4.63 -7.60
CA TRP A 304 11.14 -4.78 -6.23
C TRP A 304 12.37 -5.71 -6.13
N LEU A 305 12.37 -6.84 -6.84
CA LEU A 305 13.53 -7.74 -6.91
C LEU A 305 14.77 -7.02 -7.45
N THR A 306 14.60 -6.21 -8.48
CA THR A 306 15.69 -5.43 -9.07
C THR A 306 16.25 -4.42 -8.07
N GLU A 307 15.38 -3.71 -7.33
CA GLU A 307 15.77 -2.62 -6.43
C GLU A 307 16.24 -3.11 -5.05
N ARG A 308 15.64 -4.18 -4.52
CA ARG A 308 15.86 -4.63 -3.13
C ARG A 308 16.69 -5.89 -2.99
N VAL A 309 16.74 -6.73 -4.01
CA VAL A 309 17.49 -8.00 -3.95
C VAL A 309 18.77 -7.91 -4.80
N LEU A 310 18.70 -7.43 -6.04
CA LEU A 310 19.86 -7.36 -6.92
C LEU A 310 20.72 -6.12 -6.69
N ALA A 311 20.13 -4.95 -6.52
CA ALA A 311 20.88 -3.70 -6.33
C ALA A 311 21.75 -3.68 -5.05
N PRO A 312 21.34 -4.21 -3.89
CA PRO A 312 22.20 -4.34 -2.73
C PRO A 312 23.36 -5.31 -2.91
N ALA A 313 23.20 -6.38 -3.73
CA ALA A 313 24.31 -7.27 -4.06
C ALA A 313 25.38 -6.54 -4.90
N ALA A 314 24.97 -5.61 -5.77
CA ALA A 314 25.89 -4.73 -6.51
C ALA A 314 26.48 -3.62 -5.60
N ALA A 315 25.71 -3.13 -4.61
CA ALA A 315 26.14 -2.11 -3.64
C ALA A 315 26.91 -2.68 -2.44
N ALA A 316 26.82 -3.98 -2.14
CA ALA A 316 27.62 -4.66 -1.12
C ALA A 316 29.12 -4.73 -1.48
N ALA A 317 29.48 -4.34 -2.72
CA ALA A 317 30.86 -3.98 -3.07
C ALA A 317 31.29 -2.61 -2.49
N ALA A 318 30.33 -1.79 -2.00
CA ALA A 318 30.55 -0.56 -1.24
C ALA A 318 29.88 -0.75 0.13
N ALA A 319 30.65 -1.10 1.15
CA ALA A 319 30.15 -1.46 2.48
C ALA A 319 29.16 -0.41 3.03
N PRO A 320 27.94 -0.80 3.43
CA PRO A 320 27.05 0.09 4.17
C PRO A 320 27.61 0.23 5.60
N VAL A 321 27.65 1.46 6.07
CA VAL A 321 27.85 1.75 7.50
C VAL A 321 26.72 1.06 8.28
N PRO A 322 26.99 0.23 9.31
CA PRO A 322 25.95 -0.38 10.10
C PRO A 322 25.06 0.71 10.72
N ILE A 323 23.78 0.69 10.42
CA ILE A 323 22.80 1.50 11.14
C ILE A 323 22.59 0.79 12.48
N ASP A 324 23.20 1.31 13.53
CA ASP A 324 22.92 0.93 14.90
C ASP A 324 21.45 1.30 15.21
N PRO A 325 20.54 0.33 15.45
CA PRO A 325 19.16 0.64 15.80
C PRO A 325 19.01 1.38 17.15
N GLY A 326 20.11 1.49 17.93
CA GLY A 326 20.17 2.32 19.15
C GLY A 326 20.63 3.74 18.90
N ALA A 327 21.18 4.06 17.73
CA ALA A 327 21.57 5.40 17.31
C ALA A 327 20.73 5.85 16.12
N ALA A 328 19.42 6.00 16.31
CA ALA A 328 18.67 6.90 15.44
C ALA A 328 19.42 8.25 15.50
N PRO A 329 19.91 8.83 14.36
CA PRO A 329 20.45 10.15 14.40
C PRO A 329 19.35 11.01 15.04
N THR A 330 19.64 11.60 16.19
CA THR A 330 18.81 12.63 16.78
C THR A 330 18.93 13.85 15.86
N VAL A 331 18.30 13.79 14.70
CA VAL A 331 18.05 14.97 13.90
C VAL A 331 17.21 15.86 14.81
N ALA A 332 17.77 16.96 15.26
CA ALA A 332 17.05 17.89 16.12
C ALA A 332 15.74 18.23 15.41
N TYR A 333 14.63 18.02 16.11
CA TYR A 333 13.31 18.33 15.56
C TYR A 333 13.27 19.77 15.05
N VAL A 334 12.99 19.93 13.78
CA VAL A 334 12.76 21.23 13.13
C VAL A 334 11.28 21.32 12.75
N PRO A 335 10.52 22.26 13.31
CA PRO A 335 9.10 22.41 12.97
C PRO A 335 8.85 22.57 11.47
N THR A 336 7.70 22.09 10.98
CA THR A 336 7.34 22.20 9.55
C THR A 336 7.24 23.66 9.06
N TRP A 337 6.98 24.61 9.94
CA TRP A 337 6.95 26.06 9.63
C TRP A 337 8.30 26.77 9.75
N ALA A 338 9.36 26.09 10.18
CA ALA A 338 10.66 26.74 10.43
C ALA A 338 11.26 27.37 9.15
N ALA A 339 11.13 26.70 8.01
CA ALA A 339 11.61 27.26 6.74
C ALA A 339 10.85 28.57 6.38
N LEU A 340 9.55 28.63 6.64
CA LEU A 340 8.75 29.82 6.44
C LEU A 340 9.17 30.97 7.38
N GLU A 341 9.50 30.68 8.64
CA GLU A 341 10.03 31.68 9.58
C GLU A 341 11.43 32.18 9.14
N GLN A 342 12.28 31.29 8.64
CA GLN A 342 13.61 31.68 8.10
C GLN A 342 13.49 32.58 6.86
N LEU A 343 12.42 32.44 6.09
CA LEU A 343 12.14 33.18 4.87
C LEU A 343 11.18 34.38 5.09
N ALA A 344 11.00 34.80 6.32
CA ALA A 344 10.04 35.87 6.70
C ALA A 344 10.26 37.20 5.97
N GLY A 345 11.46 37.48 5.49
CA GLY A 345 11.81 38.68 4.71
C GLY A 345 12.11 38.42 3.23
N ASP A 346 11.80 37.22 2.72
CA ASP A 346 12.12 36.83 1.35
C ASP A 346 10.91 37.10 0.43
N ASP A 347 11.09 37.94 -0.58
CA ASP A 347 10.06 38.29 -1.57
C ASP A 347 10.00 37.27 -2.72
N ALA A 348 10.80 36.20 -2.69
CA ALA A 348 10.67 35.09 -3.64
C ALA A 348 9.30 34.45 -3.53
N VAL A 349 8.79 33.94 -4.66
CA VAL A 349 7.47 33.28 -4.75
C VAL A 349 7.47 32.03 -3.89
N ALA A 350 6.50 31.93 -2.96
CA ALA A 350 6.23 30.75 -2.16
C ALA A 350 5.09 29.91 -2.75
N PHE A 351 4.07 30.58 -3.29
CA PHE A 351 2.89 29.90 -3.83
C PHE A 351 2.33 30.64 -5.04
N VAL A 352 1.91 29.86 -6.06
CA VAL A 352 1.14 30.34 -7.21
C VAL A 352 -0.21 29.65 -7.23
N ASP A 353 -1.26 30.41 -7.28
CA ASP A 353 -2.61 29.89 -7.43
C ASP A 353 -2.85 29.47 -8.89
N GLY A 354 -3.05 28.17 -9.13
CA GLY A 354 -3.15 27.63 -10.48
C GLY A 354 -4.40 28.06 -11.25
N ALA A 355 -5.47 28.45 -10.54
CA ALA A 355 -6.71 28.89 -11.16
C ALA A 355 -6.67 30.38 -11.57
N THR A 356 -6.01 31.21 -10.76
CA THR A 356 -5.99 32.67 -10.96
C THR A 356 -4.66 33.21 -11.45
N GLY A 357 -3.57 32.45 -11.32
CA GLY A 357 -2.21 32.91 -11.56
C GLY A 357 -1.67 33.88 -10.51
N ALA A 358 -2.40 34.12 -9.44
CA ALA A 358 -1.96 35.02 -8.37
C ALA A 358 -0.75 34.44 -7.62
N THR A 359 0.25 35.29 -7.39
CA THR A 359 1.49 34.90 -6.68
C THR A 359 1.42 35.41 -5.23
N THR A 360 2.05 34.65 -4.33
CA THR A 360 2.25 35.03 -2.93
C THR A 360 3.72 34.76 -2.59
N SER A 361 4.42 35.76 -2.06
CA SER A 361 5.82 35.62 -1.64
C SER A 361 5.94 34.90 -0.29
N PHE A 362 7.17 34.44 0.07
CA PHE A 362 7.43 33.88 1.41
C PHE A 362 7.16 34.92 2.51
N HIS A 363 7.53 36.18 2.28
CA HIS A 363 7.23 37.31 3.19
C HIS A 363 5.71 37.45 3.43
N GLU A 364 4.92 37.49 2.37
CA GLU A 364 3.46 37.62 2.47
C GLU A 364 2.83 36.39 3.13
N LEU A 365 3.24 35.19 2.76
CA LEU A 365 2.74 33.94 3.35
C LEU A 365 3.07 33.84 4.83
N HIS A 366 4.33 34.17 5.22
CA HIS A 366 4.74 34.20 6.61
C HIS A 366 3.91 35.18 7.42
N ARG A 367 3.75 36.44 6.94
CA ARG A 367 2.95 37.45 7.61
C ARG A 367 1.50 37.00 7.80
N LYS A 368 0.90 36.38 6.76
CA LYS A 368 -0.48 35.84 6.81
C LYS A 368 -0.61 34.73 7.82
N VAL A 369 0.30 33.75 7.81
CA VAL A 369 0.33 32.62 8.76
C VAL A 369 0.45 33.11 10.20
N MET A 370 1.40 34.00 10.49
CA MET A 370 1.64 34.49 11.85
C MET A 370 0.50 35.38 12.34
N GLY A 371 -0.10 36.18 11.47
CA GLY A 371 -1.31 36.97 11.80
C GLY A 371 -2.47 36.06 12.18
N ILE A 372 -2.78 35.05 11.34
CA ILE A 372 -3.85 34.09 11.63
C ILE A 372 -3.59 33.33 12.93
N ALA A 373 -2.34 32.90 13.18
CA ALA A 373 -1.99 32.19 14.41
C ALA A 373 -2.21 33.02 15.66
N ARG A 374 -1.86 34.33 15.61
CA ARG A 374 -2.13 35.29 16.70
C ARG A 374 -3.65 35.48 16.89
N GLY A 375 -4.38 35.66 15.80
CA GLY A 375 -5.85 35.85 15.85
C GLY A 375 -6.58 34.63 16.37
N LEU A 376 -6.11 33.41 16.05
CA LEU A 376 -6.65 32.17 16.62
C LEU A 376 -6.43 32.11 18.14
N GLY A 377 -5.23 32.47 18.62
CA GLY A 377 -4.94 32.55 20.04
C GLY A 377 -5.81 33.63 20.74
N GLU A 378 -6.01 34.78 20.12
CA GLU A 378 -6.89 35.88 20.62
C GLU A 378 -8.35 35.44 20.71
N LEU A 379 -8.83 34.61 19.76
CA LEU A 379 -10.17 34.02 19.80
C LEU A 379 -10.26 32.86 20.81
N GLY A 380 -9.17 32.45 21.43
CA GLY A 380 -9.14 31.45 22.49
C GLY A 380 -8.88 30.00 22.06
N LEU A 381 -8.31 29.77 20.87
CA LEU A 381 -7.88 28.44 20.45
C LEU A 381 -6.89 27.87 21.47
N GLN A 382 -7.21 26.70 22.03
CA GLN A 382 -6.36 26.01 23.01
C GLN A 382 -5.48 24.94 22.32
N PRO A 383 -4.28 24.66 22.86
CA PRO A 383 -3.45 23.56 22.36
C PRO A 383 -4.21 22.22 22.35
N GLY A 384 -4.12 21.51 21.22
CA GLY A 384 -4.79 20.23 21.00
C GLY A 384 -6.25 20.30 20.54
N GLU A 385 -6.87 21.49 20.51
CA GLU A 385 -8.21 21.67 19.92
C GLU A 385 -8.20 21.37 18.42
N ARG A 386 -9.29 20.78 17.95
CA ARG A 386 -9.42 20.26 16.58
C ARG A 386 -10.11 21.25 15.67
N VAL A 387 -9.48 21.54 14.54
CA VAL A 387 -9.93 22.50 13.54
C VAL A 387 -10.24 21.78 12.23
N ALA A 388 -11.52 21.68 11.85
CA ALA A 388 -11.89 21.12 10.55
C ALA A 388 -11.53 22.10 9.42
N MET A 389 -10.84 21.60 8.40
CA MET A 389 -10.41 22.36 7.23
C MET A 389 -11.36 22.11 6.08
N LEU A 390 -12.29 23.06 5.84
CA LEU A 390 -13.26 23.04 4.73
C LEU A 390 -12.96 24.14 3.71
N VAL A 391 -11.67 24.41 3.51
CA VAL A 391 -11.14 25.42 2.58
C VAL A 391 -10.75 24.74 1.27
N PRO A 392 -11.11 25.29 0.11
CA PRO A 392 -10.60 24.81 -1.17
C PRO A 392 -9.06 24.90 -1.27
N PRO A 393 -8.42 24.10 -2.12
CA PRO A 393 -7.00 24.24 -2.42
C PRO A 393 -6.67 25.66 -2.87
N SER A 394 -5.87 26.35 -2.08
CA SER A 394 -5.53 27.76 -2.28
C SER A 394 -4.43 28.18 -1.29
N VAL A 395 -3.90 29.38 -1.43
CA VAL A 395 -3.00 29.99 -0.44
C VAL A 395 -3.66 30.12 0.93
N ASP A 396 -4.99 30.31 0.99
CA ASP A 396 -5.72 30.36 2.25
C ASP A 396 -5.74 29.03 2.99
N LEU A 397 -5.84 27.92 2.26
CA LEU A 397 -5.71 26.58 2.86
C LEU A 397 -4.32 26.39 3.46
N VAL A 398 -3.28 26.71 2.70
CA VAL A 398 -1.89 26.60 3.17
C VAL A 398 -1.68 27.46 4.41
N ALA A 399 -2.07 28.75 4.35
CA ALA A 399 -1.92 29.67 5.47
C ALA A 399 -2.70 29.23 6.72
N ALA A 400 -3.93 28.75 6.56
CA ALA A 400 -4.76 28.29 7.67
C ALA A 400 -4.18 27.04 8.34
N VAL A 401 -3.70 26.05 7.57
CA VAL A 401 -3.08 24.84 8.11
C VAL A 401 -1.85 25.19 8.93
N TYR A 402 -0.94 25.98 8.39
CA TYR A 402 0.29 26.39 9.08
C TYR A 402 -0.02 27.25 10.33
N ALA A 403 -1.00 28.12 10.25
CA ALA A 403 -1.41 28.95 11.38
C ALA A 403 -2.01 28.12 12.52
N VAL A 404 -2.85 27.13 12.21
CA VAL A 404 -3.41 26.20 13.19
C VAL A 404 -2.29 25.41 13.86
N TRP A 405 -1.34 24.85 13.08
CA TRP A 405 -0.19 24.14 13.64
C TRP A 405 0.67 25.05 14.52
N ARG A 406 0.97 26.26 14.06
CA ARG A 406 1.79 27.24 14.81
C ARG A 406 1.12 27.71 16.10
N ALA A 407 -0.21 27.72 16.13
CA ALA A 407 -1.01 28.07 17.31
C ALA A 407 -1.27 26.87 18.25
N GLY A 408 -0.75 25.67 17.93
CA GLY A 408 -0.92 24.45 18.73
C GLY A 408 -2.23 23.71 18.51
N GLY A 409 -3.04 24.10 17.51
CA GLY A 409 -4.25 23.39 17.11
C GLY A 409 -3.97 22.14 16.24
N VAL A 410 -4.96 21.28 16.13
CA VAL A 410 -4.91 20.02 15.36
C VAL A 410 -5.77 20.14 14.12
N THR A 411 -5.19 20.11 12.94
CA THR A 411 -5.96 20.16 11.68
C THR A 411 -6.70 18.84 11.43
N VAL A 412 -7.99 18.93 11.11
CA VAL A 412 -8.81 17.80 10.68
C VAL A 412 -9.11 17.96 9.21
N VAL A 413 -8.53 17.09 8.40
CA VAL A 413 -8.68 17.11 6.94
C VAL A 413 -9.40 15.84 6.49
N ALA A 414 -10.48 16.04 5.74
CA ALA A 414 -11.23 14.94 5.14
C ALA A 414 -11.31 15.15 3.63
N ASP A 415 -11.11 14.08 2.88
CA ASP A 415 -11.19 14.11 1.43
C ASP A 415 -12.61 14.48 0.97
N ARG A 416 -12.73 15.47 0.09
CA ARG A 416 -14.01 15.85 -0.52
C ARG A 416 -14.62 14.73 -1.36
N GLY A 417 -13.82 13.80 -1.85
CA GLY A 417 -14.27 12.57 -2.53
C GLY A 417 -15.17 11.66 -1.67
N LEU A 418 -15.18 11.85 -0.34
CA LEU A 418 -16.12 11.18 0.57
C LEU A 418 -17.59 11.63 0.40
N GLY A 419 -17.85 12.66 -0.37
CA GLY A 419 -19.17 13.28 -0.51
C GLY A 419 -19.68 13.92 0.78
N LEU A 420 -20.81 14.61 0.72
CA LEU A 420 -21.35 15.38 1.86
C LEU A 420 -21.62 14.52 3.11
N ARG A 421 -22.08 13.27 2.93
CA ARG A 421 -22.37 12.36 4.06
C ARG A 421 -21.08 11.89 4.74
N GLY A 422 -20.07 11.49 3.96
CA GLY A 422 -18.78 11.03 4.47
C GLY A 422 -18.00 12.16 5.15
N LEU A 423 -17.97 13.34 4.52
CA LEU A 423 -17.36 14.54 5.09
C LEU A 423 -18.01 14.94 6.43
N GLY A 424 -19.34 14.97 6.48
CA GLY A 424 -20.07 15.22 7.72
C GLY A 424 -19.82 14.14 8.79
N GLY A 425 -19.67 12.88 8.38
CA GLY A 425 -19.29 11.77 9.26
C GLY A 425 -17.90 11.96 9.86
N ALA A 426 -16.92 12.35 9.06
CA ALA A 426 -15.55 12.63 9.49
C ALA A 426 -15.49 13.81 10.48
N VAL A 427 -16.15 14.93 10.16
CA VAL A 427 -16.19 16.11 11.01
C VAL A 427 -16.85 15.80 12.36
N ARG A 428 -17.99 15.09 12.38
CA ARG A 428 -18.66 14.67 13.64
C ARG A 428 -17.80 13.67 14.43
N GLY A 429 -17.21 12.68 13.74
CA GLY A 429 -16.37 11.67 14.37
C GLY A 429 -15.09 12.24 14.98
N ALA A 430 -14.55 13.30 14.37
CA ALA A 430 -13.39 14.02 14.88
C ALA A 430 -13.70 14.88 16.13
N ARG A 431 -14.98 15.18 16.43
CA ARG A 431 -15.36 16.06 17.55
C ARG A 431 -14.60 17.40 17.49
N VAL A 432 -14.76 18.12 16.38
CA VAL A 432 -14.02 19.36 16.13
C VAL A 432 -14.56 20.51 16.99
N ASP A 433 -13.65 21.34 17.46
CA ASP A 433 -13.92 22.53 18.27
C ASP A 433 -14.09 23.78 17.37
N TRP A 434 -13.43 23.76 16.21
CA TRP A 434 -13.39 24.84 15.25
C TRP A 434 -13.62 24.34 13.82
N VAL A 435 -14.17 25.20 12.97
CA VAL A 435 -14.31 24.95 11.53
C VAL A 435 -13.82 26.18 10.76
N ILE A 436 -12.79 26.00 9.94
CA ILE A 436 -12.36 27.02 8.96
C ILE A 436 -12.83 26.55 7.59
N GLY A 437 -13.56 27.36 6.87
CA GLY A 437 -14.15 26.93 5.60
C GLY A 437 -14.62 28.04 4.69
N ALA A 438 -14.78 27.70 3.41
CA ALA A 438 -15.46 28.56 2.44
C ALA A 438 -16.93 28.82 2.86
N PRO A 439 -17.53 29.93 2.45
CA PRO A 439 -18.90 30.29 2.80
C PRO A 439 -19.92 29.18 2.61
N GLU A 440 -19.85 28.48 1.47
CA GLU A 440 -20.75 27.38 1.09
C GLU A 440 -20.56 26.16 1.99
N ALA A 441 -19.31 25.86 2.34
CA ALA A 441 -18.99 24.75 3.22
C ALA A 441 -19.41 25.00 4.65
N LEU A 442 -19.28 26.25 5.15
CA LEU A 442 -19.79 26.65 6.45
C LEU A 442 -21.32 26.63 6.52
N ALA A 443 -22.00 27.05 5.47
CA ALA A 443 -23.46 26.98 5.35
C ALA A 443 -23.93 25.50 5.39
N ALA A 444 -23.27 24.60 4.62
CA ALA A 444 -23.57 23.18 4.62
C ALA A 444 -23.32 22.55 6.00
N ALA A 445 -22.17 22.84 6.62
CA ALA A 445 -21.82 22.33 7.95
C ALA A 445 -22.84 22.77 9.03
N ARG A 446 -23.37 23.99 8.93
CA ARG A 446 -24.42 24.50 9.81
C ARG A 446 -25.76 23.80 9.57
N LEU A 447 -26.21 23.75 8.32
CA LEU A 447 -27.49 23.16 7.92
C LEU A 447 -27.54 21.66 8.29
N LEU A 448 -26.47 20.93 8.02
CA LEU A 448 -26.35 19.49 8.24
C LEU A 448 -25.85 19.12 9.65
N ARG A 449 -25.68 20.12 10.53
CA ARG A 449 -25.24 19.94 11.91
C ARG A 449 -23.97 19.08 12.06
N TRP A 450 -22.94 19.34 11.23
CA TRP A 450 -21.69 18.57 11.29
C TRP A 450 -20.91 18.82 12.58
N ALA A 451 -20.87 20.07 13.05
CA ALA A 451 -20.24 20.49 14.31
C ALA A 451 -21.08 21.61 14.95
N PRO A 452 -22.18 21.30 15.63
CA PRO A 452 -23.16 22.31 16.07
C PRO A 452 -22.62 23.31 17.10
N GLY A 453 -21.65 22.89 17.93
CA GLY A 453 -21.04 23.74 18.97
C GLY A 453 -19.73 24.41 18.55
N ALA A 454 -19.20 24.13 17.35
CA ALA A 454 -17.90 24.62 16.94
C ALA A 454 -17.91 26.09 16.55
N TYR A 455 -16.83 26.83 16.88
CA TYR A 455 -16.55 28.15 16.35
C TYR A 455 -16.29 28.06 14.84
N ARG A 456 -16.71 29.08 14.09
CA ARG A 456 -16.59 29.10 12.63
C ARG A 456 -15.80 30.32 12.18
N ILE A 457 -14.84 30.08 11.27
CA ILE A 457 -14.02 31.12 10.64
C ILE A 457 -14.22 30.98 9.13
N ALA A 458 -14.56 32.09 8.49
CA ALA A 458 -14.74 32.10 7.04
C ALA A 458 -13.41 32.25 6.31
N ALA A 459 -13.15 31.38 5.31
CA ALA A 459 -12.11 31.62 4.34
C ALA A 459 -12.59 32.63 3.30
N GLY A 460 -11.76 33.64 3.05
CA GLY A 460 -12.09 34.75 2.15
C GLY A 460 -12.45 36.06 2.87
N PRO A 461 -12.65 37.15 2.10
CA PRO A 461 -12.74 38.50 2.64
C PRO A 461 -14.11 38.87 3.20
N LYS A 462 -15.16 38.07 2.98
CA LYS A 462 -16.53 38.43 3.37
C LYS A 462 -16.97 37.66 4.62
N PRO A 463 -17.52 38.34 5.63
CA PRO A 463 -18.10 37.70 6.79
C PRO A 463 -19.29 36.80 6.39
N VAL A 464 -19.41 35.67 7.05
CA VAL A 464 -20.50 34.70 6.88
C VAL A 464 -21.33 34.65 8.15
N MET A 465 -22.66 34.58 8.00
CA MET A 465 -23.55 34.52 9.15
C MET A 465 -23.21 33.33 10.08
N GLY A 466 -22.85 33.65 11.33
CA GLY A 466 -22.47 32.69 12.35
C GLY A 466 -20.99 32.33 12.33
N ALA A 467 -20.16 32.97 11.54
CA ALA A 467 -18.71 32.99 11.70
C ALA A 467 -18.30 34.07 12.71
N VAL A 468 -17.29 33.76 13.53
CA VAL A 468 -16.75 34.69 14.54
C VAL A 468 -15.73 35.65 13.94
N ALA A 469 -15.08 35.27 12.82
CA ALA A 469 -14.10 36.06 12.09
C ALA A 469 -13.94 35.56 10.66
N THR A 470 -13.16 36.32 9.84
CA THR A 470 -12.62 35.83 8.57
C THR A 470 -11.13 35.57 8.70
N LEU A 471 -10.53 34.75 7.79
CA LEU A 471 -9.07 34.56 7.74
C LEU A 471 -8.35 35.90 7.47
N ASP A 472 -8.96 36.78 6.69
CA ASP A 472 -8.39 38.09 6.40
C ASP A 472 -8.38 39.01 7.65
N ASP A 473 -9.41 38.97 8.50
CA ASP A 473 -9.41 39.69 9.76
C ASP A 473 -8.30 39.16 10.69
N LEU A 474 -8.24 37.84 10.85
CA LEU A 474 -7.21 37.19 11.69
C LEU A 474 -5.79 37.47 11.19
N SER A 475 -5.58 37.53 9.86
CA SER A 475 -4.25 37.80 9.28
C SER A 475 -3.66 39.16 9.67
N ARG A 476 -4.49 40.10 10.13
CA ARG A 476 -4.12 41.44 10.59
C ARG A 476 -3.90 41.53 12.10
N SER A 477 -4.12 40.43 12.85
CA SER A 477 -3.95 40.43 14.30
C SER A 477 -2.50 40.71 14.69
N SER A 478 -2.34 41.61 15.66
CA SER A 478 -1.06 41.93 16.31
C SER A 478 -0.98 41.39 17.75
N ALA A 479 -1.91 40.52 18.14
CA ALA A 479 -1.92 39.90 19.45
C ALA A 479 -0.65 39.09 19.72
N VAL A 480 -0.46 38.61 20.95
CA VAL A 480 0.66 37.78 21.33
C VAL A 480 0.56 36.41 20.61
N LEU A 481 1.67 35.98 19.99
CA LEU A 481 1.72 34.70 19.34
C LEU A 481 1.67 33.59 20.39
N PRO A 482 0.79 32.58 20.26
CA PRO A 482 0.73 31.45 21.17
C PRO A 482 2.08 30.71 21.26
N PRO A 483 2.40 30.03 22.38
CA PRO A 483 3.55 29.15 22.46
C PRO A 483 3.53 28.12 21.33
N ALA A 484 4.69 27.83 20.74
CA ALA A 484 4.80 26.82 19.70
C ALA A 484 4.61 25.42 20.33
N PRO A 485 3.89 24.49 19.67
CA PRO A 485 3.80 23.11 20.14
C PRO A 485 5.13 22.37 20.03
N GLY A 486 5.28 21.36 20.88
CA GLY A 486 6.42 20.46 20.88
C GLY A 486 6.34 19.35 19.80
N PRO A 487 7.41 18.56 19.64
CA PRO A 487 7.47 17.50 18.64
C PRO A 487 6.40 16.41 18.84
N ASP A 488 6.05 16.12 20.08
CA ASP A 488 5.09 15.06 20.44
C ASP A 488 3.64 15.51 20.48
N ASP A 489 3.38 16.80 20.33
CA ASP A 489 2.04 17.31 20.30
C ASP A 489 1.29 16.88 19.04
N PRO A 490 -0.04 16.66 19.12
CA PRO A 490 -0.83 16.31 17.97
C PRO A 490 -0.89 17.46 16.95
N ALA A 491 -0.71 17.14 15.66
CA ALA A 491 -0.69 18.12 14.56
C ALA A 491 -1.87 17.96 13.61
N ALA A 492 -2.23 16.74 13.24
CA ALA A 492 -3.27 16.51 12.24
C ALA A 492 -4.05 15.21 12.47
N VAL A 493 -5.30 15.19 11.96
CA VAL A 493 -6.11 14.00 11.76
C VAL A 493 -6.53 13.99 10.30
N LEU A 494 -5.99 13.06 9.52
CA LEU A 494 -6.30 12.92 8.10
C LEU A 494 -7.29 11.78 7.90
N TYR A 495 -8.46 12.10 7.37
CA TYR A 495 -9.47 11.09 7.01
C TYR A 495 -9.28 10.67 5.56
N THR A 496 -8.96 9.41 5.38
CA THR A 496 -8.86 8.80 4.05
C THR A 496 -10.14 8.05 3.70
N SER A 497 -10.49 8.04 2.41
CA SER A 497 -11.57 7.20 1.88
C SER A 497 -11.15 5.73 2.00
N GLY A 498 -11.52 5.08 3.10
CA GLY A 498 -11.38 3.63 3.23
C GLY A 498 -12.26 2.94 2.19
N ALA A 499 -11.72 2.00 1.41
CA ALA A 499 -12.46 1.26 0.37
C ALA A 499 -13.66 0.46 0.94
N THR A 500 -13.75 0.27 2.26
CA THR A 500 -14.78 -0.56 2.91
C THR A 500 -15.13 -0.03 4.30
N GLY A 501 -16.01 0.98 4.39
CA GLY A 501 -16.55 1.42 5.68
C GLY A 501 -16.43 2.94 5.95
N PRO A 502 -16.82 3.42 7.14
CA PRO A 502 -16.73 4.83 7.49
C PRO A 502 -15.26 5.29 7.44
N ALA A 503 -15.04 6.52 7.00
CA ALA A 503 -13.72 7.12 6.89
C ALA A 503 -12.95 6.99 8.21
N LYS A 504 -11.69 6.51 8.14
CA LYS A 504 -10.81 6.34 9.31
C LYS A 504 -9.87 7.53 9.41
N GLY A 505 -9.79 8.14 10.59
CA GLY A 505 -8.87 9.23 10.87
C GLY A 505 -7.51 8.72 11.33
N VAL A 506 -6.46 9.06 10.60
CA VAL A 506 -5.06 8.82 10.98
C VAL A 506 -4.54 10.04 11.73
N ARG A 507 -4.02 9.85 12.94
CA ARG A 507 -3.46 10.93 13.76
C ARG A 507 -1.96 11.08 13.53
N TYR A 508 -1.53 12.32 13.31
CA TYR A 508 -0.13 12.69 13.15
C TYR A 508 0.31 13.63 14.28
N ARG A 509 1.54 13.45 14.74
CA ARG A 509 2.26 14.37 15.62
C ARG A 509 3.17 15.26 14.80
N HIS A 510 3.61 16.38 15.37
CA HIS A 510 4.47 17.34 14.68
C HIS A 510 5.80 16.70 14.20
N HIS A 511 6.45 15.86 15.03
CA HIS A 511 7.68 15.19 14.62
C HIS A 511 7.49 14.24 13.43
N GLN A 512 6.31 13.60 13.29
CA GLN A 512 6.04 12.69 12.17
C GLN A 512 5.90 13.45 10.84
N LEU A 513 5.25 14.62 10.85
CA LEU A 513 5.17 15.49 9.67
C LEU A 513 6.54 16.06 9.29
N ALA A 514 7.35 16.45 10.30
CA ALA A 514 8.72 16.91 10.08
C ALA A 514 9.60 15.79 9.52
N ALA A 515 9.51 14.58 10.06
CA ALA A 515 10.26 13.42 9.56
C ALA A 515 9.90 13.06 8.11
N GLN A 516 8.62 13.18 7.72
CA GLN A 516 8.22 12.98 6.32
C GLN A 516 8.84 14.04 5.40
N ARG A 517 8.84 15.33 5.78
CA ARG A 517 9.53 16.41 5.05
C ARG A 517 11.00 16.10 4.88
N ASP A 518 11.70 15.72 5.96
CA ASP A 518 13.13 15.48 5.97
C ASP A 518 13.49 14.24 5.13
N ALA A 519 12.67 13.19 5.21
CA ALA A 519 12.81 12.00 4.38
C ALA A 519 12.66 12.31 2.89
N LEU A 520 11.65 13.11 2.51
CA LEU A 520 11.47 13.57 1.13
C LEU A 520 12.68 14.37 0.65
N ALA A 521 13.15 15.33 1.46
CA ALA A 521 14.30 16.17 1.12
C ALA A 521 15.56 15.33 0.92
N THR A 522 15.85 14.41 1.83
CA THR A 522 17.04 13.58 1.80
C THR A 522 17.00 12.54 0.68
N THR A 523 15.88 11.81 0.56
CA THR A 523 15.74 10.71 -0.41
C THR A 523 15.85 11.20 -1.85
N TYR A 524 15.26 12.36 -2.15
CA TYR A 524 15.18 12.88 -3.52
C TYR A 524 16.13 14.06 -3.78
N GLY A 525 17.01 14.40 -2.81
CA GLY A 525 17.96 15.50 -2.93
C GLY A 525 17.25 16.83 -3.23
N ILE A 526 16.13 17.10 -2.53
CA ILE A 526 15.37 18.34 -2.74
C ILE A 526 16.12 19.50 -2.11
N THR A 527 16.34 20.55 -2.90
CA THR A 527 17.04 21.78 -2.49
C THR A 527 16.13 22.99 -2.64
N ARG A 528 16.58 24.16 -2.20
CA ARG A 528 15.83 25.43 -2.35
C ARG A 528 15.66 25.90 -3.79
N ASP A 529 16.41 25.33 -4.74
CA ASP A 529 16.28 25.64 -6.16
C ASP A 529 15.15 24.87 -6.83
N ASP A 530 14.57 23.88 -6.13
CA ASP A 530 13.46 23.11 -6.64
C ASP A 530 12.14 23.88 -6.58
N ARG A 531 11.20 23.48 -7.44
CA ARG A 531 9.87 24.06 -7.61
C ARG A 531 8.85 22.96 -7.76
N LEU A 532 7.76 23.01 -6.99
CA LEU A 532 6.81 21.89 -6.84
C LEU A 532 5.46 22.20 -7.52
N VAL A 533 5.02 21.30 -8.41
CA VAL A 533 3.60 21.20 -8.79
C VAL A 533 2.97 20.09 -7.95
N ALA A 534 2.01 20.43 -7.10
CA ALA A 534 1.26 19.49 -6.27
C ALA A 534 -0.15 19.28 -6.82
N ALA A 535 -0.34 18.26 -7.66
CA ALA A 535 -1.66 17.88 -8.15
C ALA A 535 -2.47 17.05 -7.13
N PHE A 536 -2.03 17.05 -5.87
CA PHE A 536 -2.73 16.55 -4.71
C PHE A 536 -2.56 17.58 -3.58
N ALA A 537 -3.65 18.25 -3.20
CA ALA A 537 -3.62 19.44 -2.34
C ALA A 537 -2.83 19.29 -1.02
N PRO A 538 -2.88 18.17 -0.28
CA PRO A 538 -2.06 17.98 0.92
C PRO A 538 -0.57 18.07 0.66
N PHE A 539 -0.10 17.73 -0.55
CA PHE A 539 1.31 17.80 -0.90
C PHE A 539 1.82 19.24 -1.11
N ALA A 540 0.93 20.19 -1.42
CA ALA A 540 1.28 21.61 -1.49
C ALA A 540 1.79 22.17 -0.16
N LEU A 541 1.44 21.52 0.96
CA LEU A 541 1.95 21.88 2.29
C LEU A 541 3.47 21.64 2.42
N TYR A 542 4.07 20.77 1.61
CA TYR A 542 5.51 20.55 1.63
C TYR A 542 6.31 21.66 0.94
N GLY A 543 5.71 22.44 0.04
CA GLY A 543 6.39 23.60 -0.57
C GLY A 543 6.96 24.55 0.48
N PRO A 544 6.12 25.19 1.31
CA PRO A 544 6.60 26.08 2.38
C PRO A 544 7.45 25.36 3.45
N ALA A 545 7.19 24.06 3.75
CA ALA A 545 7.98 23.31 4.71
C ALA A 545 9.41 23.07 4.23
N LEU A 546 9.61 22.90 2.93
CA LEU A 546 10.91 22.75 2.27
C LEU A 546 11.56 24.08 1.88
N GLY A 547 10.82 25.20 2.00
CA GLY A 547 11.27 26.53 1.57
C GLY A 547 11.34 26.68 0.05
N ILE A 548 10.50 25.96 -0.70
CA ILE A 548 10.46 25.99 -2.18
C ILE A 548 9.14 26.54 -2.69
N ALA A 549 9.15 27.16 -3.87
CA ALA A 549 7.92 27.60 -4.52
C ALA A 549 7.03 26.39 -4.89
N SER A 550 5.73 26.58 -4.75
CA SER A 550 4.76 25.53 -5.09
C SER A 550 3.50 26.07 -5.77
N THR A 551 2.82 25.22 -6.53
CA THR A 551 1.51 25.50 -7.12
C THR A 551 0.62 24.28 -7.06
N ILE A 552 -0.71 24.54 -7.09
CA ILE A 552 -1.72 23.50 -7.29
C ILE A 552 -2.33 23.73 -8.67
N PRO A 553 -2.33 22.74 -9.59
CA PRO A 553 -2.96 22.88 -10.89
C PRO A 553 -4.44 23.25 -10.79
N ASP A 554 -4.96 23.98 -11.78
CA ASP A 554 -6.42 24.18 -11.91
C ASP A 554 -7.09 22.85 -12.32
N VAL A 555 -7.52 22.10 -11.34
CA VAL A 555 -8.14 20.78 -11.49
C VAL A 555 -9.13 20.52 -10.36
N ASP A 556 -10.17 19.74 -10.64
CA ASP A 556 -11.03 19.20 -9.58
C ASP A 556 -10.26 18.14 -8.80
N VAL A 557 -9.67 18.55 -7.67
CA VAL A 557 -8.88 17.66 -6.79
C VAL A 557 -9.68 16.48 -6.24
N THR A 558 -11.02 16.50 -6.34
CA THR A 558 -11.89 15.38 -5.98
C THR A 558 -11.94 14.30 -7.06
N LYS A 559 -11.46 14.65 -8.26
CA LYS A 559 -11.41 13.79 -9.44
C LYS A 559 -10.01 13.84 -10.06
N PRO A 560 -9.00 13.26 -9.42
CA PRO A 560 -7.60 13.34 -9.89
C PRO A 560 -7.42 12.93 -11.35
N GLY A 561 -8.19 11.94 -11.83
CA GLY A 561 -8.20 11.50 -13.22
C GLY A 561 -8.68 12.55 -14.24
N THR A 562 -9.00 13.79 -13.83
CA THR A 562 -9.33 14.90 -14.74
C THR A 562 -8.15 15.83 -15.01
N LEU A 563 -6.99 15.64 -14.39
CA LEU A 563 -5.78 16.41 -14.67
C LEU A 563 -5.34 16.16 -16.13
N THR A 564 -5.36 17.19 -16.97
CA THR A 564 -4.92 17.11 -18.35
C THR A 564 -3.44 17.48 -18.50
N ALA A 565 -2.82 17.09 -19.64
CA ALA A 565 -1.46 17.52 -19.97
C ALA A 565 -1.36 19.06 -20.05
N GLU A 566 -2.38 19.73 -20.57
CA GLU A 566 -2.42 21.21 -20.64
C GLU A 566 -2.42 21.85 -19.26
N ALA A 567 -3.28 21.37 -18.34
CA ALA A 567 -3.35 21.90 -16.99
C ALA A 567 -2.04 21.67 -16.20
N LEU A 568 -1.43 20.48 -16.37
CA LEU A 568 -0.14 20.19 -15.75
C LEU A 568 0.97 21.07 -16.34
N GLY A 569 1.02 21.22 -17.67
CA GLY A 569 2.01 22.06 -18.36
C GLY A 569 1.89 23.54 -17.98
N ALA A 570 0.66 24.07 -17.86
CA ALA A 570 0.41 25.43 -17.39
C ALA A 570 0.88 25.63 -15.95
N ALA A 571 0.56 24.70 -15.05
CA ALA A 571 1.03 24.74 -13.66
C ALA A 571 2.56 24.64 -13.58
N ALA A 572 3.18 23.78 -14.36
CA ALA A 572 4.63 23.65 -14.40
C ALA A 572 5.32 24.93 -14.86
N ALA A 573 4.80 25.57 -15.90
CA ALA A 573 5.31 26.85 -16.37
C ALA A 573 5.16 27.99 -15.36
N SER A 574 4.08 27.99 -14.55
CA SER A 574 3.81 29.07 -13.59
C SER A 574 4.84 29.19 -12.46
N VAL A 575 5.52 28.09 -12.13
CA VAL A 575 6.56 28.04 -11.08
C VAL A 575 7.90 27.60 -11.62
N ASP A 576 8.05 27.34 -12.94
CA ASP A 576 9.24 26.74 -13.53
C ASP A 576 9.61 25.40 -12.85
N ALA A 577 8.68 24.46 -12.86
CA ALA A 577 8.68 23.28 -12.03
C ALA A 577 9.85 22.34 -12.29
N THR A 578 10.43 21.81 -11.19
CA THR A 578 11.43 20.74 -11.20
C THR A 578 10.88 19.44 -10.60
N ILE A 579 9.80 19.53 -9.82
CA ILE A 579 9.15 18.41 -9.14
C ILE A 579 7.65 18.43 -9.44
N VAL A 580 7.11 17.27 -9.77
CA VAL A 580 5.66 17.04 -9.90
C VAL A 580 5.23 15.96 -8.92
N PHE A 581 4.21 16.24 -8.12
CA PHE A 581 3.49 15.21 -7.36
C PHE A 581 2.07 15.06 -7.90
N ALA A 582 1.69 13.85 -8.32
CA ALA A 582 0.36 13.56 -8.82
C ALA A 582 -0.03 12.10 -8.56
N SER A 583 -1.32 11.83 -8.37
CA SER A 583 -1.78 10.43 -8.23
C SER A 583 -1.58 9.63 -9.53
N PRO A 584 -1.46 8.28 -9.46
CA PRO A 584 -1.37 7.44 -10.67
C PRO A 584 -2.50 7.70 -11.67
N ALA A 585 -3.74 7.90 -11.19
CA ALA A 585 -4.88 8.22 -12.06
C ALA A 585 -4.75 9.58 -12.75
N ALA A 586 -4.17 10.57 -12.07
CA ALA A 586 -3.88 11.87 -12.65
C ALA A 586 -2.81 11.78 -13.74
N LEU A 587 -1.70 11.08 -13.46
CA LEU A 587 -0.63 10.88 -14.44
C LEU A 587 -1.10 10.08 -15.66
N ALA A 588 -1.91 9.04 -15.47
CA ALA A 588 -2.50 8.30 -16.58
C ALA A 588 -3.36 9.19 -17.49
N ASN A 589 -4.12 10.13 -16.91
CA ASN A 589 -4.89 11.08 -17.70
C ASN A 589 -4.02 12.12 -18.41
N VAL A 590 -2.95 12.58 -17.78
CA VAL A 590 -1.95 13.45 -18.43
C VAL A 590 -1.38 12.76 -19.67
N VAL A 591 -0.95 11.51 -19.55
CA VAL A 591 -0.43 10.73 -20.71
C VAL A 591 -1.51 10.59 -21.79
N ARG A 592 -2.75 10.28 -21.42
CA ARG A 592 -3.87 10.11 -22.35
C ARG A 592 -4.23 11.39 -23.09
N THR A 593 -4.06 12.56 -22.48
CA THR A 593 -4.40 13.87 -23.03
C THR A 593 -3.20 14.60 -23.66
N SER A 594 -2.01 14.00 -23.58
CA SER A 594 -0.79 14.54 -24.19
C SER A 594 -0.78 14.34 -25.71
N ASN A 595 -0.36 15.37 -26.42
CA ASN A 595 -0.13 15.33 -27.87
C ASN A 595 1.35 15.19 -28.23
N GLY A 596 2.21 14.84 -27.27
CA GLY A 596 3.65 14.71 -27.43
C GLY A 596 4.45 15.42 -26.33
N PRO A 597 5.78 15.56 -26.50
CA PRO A 597 6.63 16.24 -25.53
C PRO A 597 6.17 17.68 -25.25
N ASP A 598 6.11 18.07 -23.98
CA ASP A 598 5.75 19.42 -23.55
C ASP A 598 7.00 20.13 -23.01
N ALA A 599 7.44 21.19 -23.68
CA ALA A 599 8.60 21.98 -23.30
C ALA A 599 8.47 22.61 -21.89
N ARG A 600 7.24 22.83 -21.40
CA ARG A 600 6.95 23.35 -20.05
C ARG A 600 7.35 22.36 -18.94
N LEU A 601 7.47 21.08 -19.27
CA LEU A 601 7.90 20.01 -18.37
C LEU A 601 9.39 19.67 -18.49
N ALA A 602 10.15 20.35 -19.36
CA ALA A 602 11.54 20.01 -19.67
C ALA A 602 12.48 20.09 -18.45
N ARG A 603 12.14 20.89 -17.44
CA ARG A 603 12.92 21.01 -16.20
C ARG A 603 12.49 20.05 -15.10
N VAL A 604 11.41 19.30 -15.27
CA VAL A 604 10.94 18.33 -14.28
C VAL A 604 11.94 17.18 -14.18
N ARG A 605 12.67 17.14 -13.08
CA ARG A 605 13.66 16.09 -12.78
C ARG A 605 13.09 14.96 -11.92
N LEU A 606 11.94 15.19 -11.26
CA LEU A 606 11.34 14.24 -10.33
C LEU A 606 9.82 14.25 -10.49
N ALA A 607 9.25 13.08 -10.74
CA ALA A 607 7.81 12.85 -10.69
C ALA A 607 7.51 11.83 -9.58
N LEU A 608 6.70 12.24 -8.60
CA LEU A 608 6.27 11.43 -7.47
C LEU A 608 4.80 11.05 -7.62
N SER A 609 4.45 9.80 -7.28
CA SER A 609 3.09 9.29 -7.38
C SER A 609 2.75 8.30 -6.24
#